data_166d04239c96a1e24469afffb1946de1
#
_entry.id   166d04239c96a1e24469afffb1946de1
#
_cell.length_a   1.000
_cell.length_b   1.000
_cell.length_c   1.000
_cell.angle_alpha   90.00
_cell.angle_beta   90.00
_cell.angle_gamma   90.00
#
_symmetry.space_group_name_H-M   'P 1'
#
loop_
_entity.id
_entity.type
_entity.pdbx_description
1 polymer ?
#
loop_
_entity_poly.entity_id
_entity_poly.type
_entity_poly.pdbx_seq_one_letter_code
_entity_poly.pdbx_strand_id
1 'polypeptide(L)'
;RMPIWWIPIHWVFMPLAIATLALNISSVWFLIFFLSLLLIYGKTYKTQVPLYLSSKSVNAALKTVLPEQGQFSFVDLGSGCGGLLNNLASVHGNGIFYGIESAPLPCLISKLRNMLHVSSCKISWGDFWQYDFSKYDVVYAYLSPVPMESLWRKASKEMRPGSLLISNTFIIPGITPYKSI
;
A
#
# COMPACT_ATOMS: atom_id res chain seq x y z
N ARG A 1 -2.76 -33.80 6.18
CA ARG A 1 -2.23 -33.94 4.80
C ARG A 1 -1.63 -32.61 4.39
N MET A 2 -0.37 -32.61 3.93
CA MET A 2 0.26 -31.40 3.40
C MET A 2 -0.45 -30.96 2.10
N PRO A 3 -0.69 -29.66 1.92
CA PRO A 3 -1.26 -29.14 0.67
C PRO A 3 -0.35 -29.44 -0.54
N ILE A 4 -0.92 -29.72 -1.69
CA ILE A 4 -0.18 -30.13 -2.92
C ILE A 4 0.88 -29.09 -3.31
N TRP A 5 0.66 -27.80 -3.06
CA TRP A 5 1.62 -26.73 -3.38
C TRP A 5 2.91 -26.77 -2.54
N TRP A 6 2.99 -27.55 -1.45
CA TRP A 6 4.22 -27.78 -0.72
C TRP A 6 5.21 -28.68 -1.47
N ILE A 7 4.69 -29.58 -2.34
CA ILE A 7 5.52 -30.54 -3.06
C ILE A 7 6.60 -29.81 -3.91
N PRO A 8 6.24 -28.86 -4.82
CA PRO A 8 7.26 -28.15 -5.59
C PRO A 8 8.24 -27.34 -4.72
N ILE A 9 7.80 -26.79 -3.59
CA ILE A 9 8.68 -26.09 -2.67
C ILE A 9 9.78 -27.03 -2.14
N HIS A 10 9.43 -28.22 -1.68
CA HIS A 10 10.41 -29.19 -1.20
C HIS A 10 11.37 -29.68 -2.31
N TRP A 11 10.84 -29.89 -3.51
CA TRP A 11 11.68 -30.31 -4.64
C TRP A 11 12.68 -29.25 -5.08
N VAL A 12 12.31 -27.99 -5.00
CA VAL A 12 13.18 -26.86 -5.42
C VAL A 12 14.12 -26.43 -4.30
N PHE A 13 13.72 -26.56 -3.04
CA PHE A 13 14.49 -26.07 -1.90
C PHE A 13 15.89 -26.70 -1.79
N MET A 14 15.97 -28.04 -1.85
CA MET A 14 17.25 -28.74 -1.70
C MET A 14 18.23 -28.46 -2.85
N PRO A 15 17.83 -28.53 -4.13
CA PRO A 15 18.71 -28.12 -5.23
C PRO A 15 19.15 -26.66 -5.13
N LEU A 16 18.26 -25.77 -4.71
CA LEU A 16 18.59 -24.35 -4.55
C LEU A 16 19.58 -24.12 -3.41
N ALA A 17 19.42 -24.81 -2.27
CA ALA A 17 20.35 -24.75 -1.15
C ALA A 17 21.74 -25.26 -1.55
N ILE A 18 21.82 -26.39 -2.28
CA ILE A 18 23.09 -26.92 -2.78
C ILE A 18 23.74 -25.94 -3.76
N ALA A 19 22.96 -25.37 -4.68
CA ALA A 19 23.47 -24.38 -5.64
C ALA A 19 24.02 -23.13 -4.95
N THR A 20 23.34 -22.62 -3.92
CA THR A 20 23.81 -21.44 -3.16
C THR A 20 25.11 -21.72 -2.41
N LEU A 21 25.30 -22.94 -1.89
CA LEU A 21 26.56 -23.36 -1.27
C LEU A 21 27.68 -23.49 -2.31
N ALA A 22 27.39 -24.04 -3.49
CA ALA A 22 28.37 -24.19 -4.56
C ALA A 22 28.82 -22.83 -5.15
N LEU A 23 27.97 -21.81 -5.15
CA LEU A 23 28.28 -20.47 -5.64
C LEU A 23 29.14 -19.64 -4.69
N ASN A 24 29.49 -20.16 -3.49
CA ASN A 24 30.27 -19.43 -2.47
C ASN A 24 29.75 -18.00 -2.20
N ILE A 25 28.43 -17.85 -2.17
CA ILE A 25 27.80 -16.55 -1.90
C ILE A 25 28.17 -16.10 -0.48
N SER A 26 28.74 -14.92 -0.36
CA SER A 26 29.08 -14.36 0.95
C SER A 26 27.84 -14.28 1.85
N SER A 27 28.00 -14.70 3.12
CA SER A 27 26.95 -14.65 4.15
C SER A 27 26.35 -13.26 4.34
N VAL A 28 27.08 -12.21 3.99
CA VAL A 28 26.62 -10.82 4.03
C VAL A 28 25.39 -10.61 3.12
N TRP A 29 25.31 -11.26 1.97
CA TRP A 29 24.16 -11.13 1.07
C TRP A 29 22.88 -11.74 1.66
N PHE A 30 23.01 -12.85 2.37
CA PHE A 30 21.86 -13.44 3.08
C PHE A 30 21.40 -12.53 4.21
N LEU A 31 22.33 -11.91 4.93
CA LEU A 31 21.99 -10.93 5.97
C LEU A 31 21.29 -9.69 5.37
N ILE A 32 21.81 -9.13 4.28
CA ILE A 32 21.18 -8.00 3.58
C ILE A 32 19.77 -8.37 3.12
N PHE A 33 19.60 -9.54 2.52
CA PHE A 33 18.29 -10.03 2.09
C PHE A 33 17.33 -10.19 3.28
N PHE A 34 17.78 -10.81 4.36
CA PHE A 34 16.98 -10.97 5.59
C PHE A 34 16.56 -9.61 6.17
N LEU A 35 17.51 -8.67 6.29
CA LEU A 35 17.21 -7.34 6.80
C LEU A 35 16.24 -6.58 5.88
N SER A 36 16.35 -6.73 4.55
CA SER A 36 15.42 -6.11 3.62
C SER A 36 13.99 -6.66 3.80
N LEU A 37 13.84 -7.96 3.97
CA LEU A 37 12.54 -8.57 4.29
C LEU A 37 11.99 -8.07 5.63
N LEU A 38 12.83 -7.94 6.63
CA LEU A 38 12.43 -7.40 7.93
C LEU A 38 11.95 -5.94 7.82
N LEU A 39 12.61 -5.12 7.02
CA LEU A 39 12.22 -3.73 6.78
C LEU A 39 10.93 -3.58 5.96
N ILE A 40 10.58 -4.59 5.15
CA ILE A 40 9.33 -4.61 4.39
C ILE A 40 8.18 -5.16 5.25
N TYR A 41 8.41 -6.33 5.87
CA TYR A 41 7.34 -7.11 6.47
C TYR A 41 7.33 -7.08 8.01
N GLY A 42 8.30 -6.48 8.66
CA GLY A 42 8.43 -6.52 10.13
C GLY A 42 7.22 -5.95 10.89
N LYS A 43 6.46 -5.04 10.29
CA LYS A 43 5.22 -4.51 10.87
C LYS A 43 3.97 -5.31 10.49
N THR A 44 4.03 -6.15 9.46
CA THR A 44 2.88 -6.93 8.97
C THR A 44 2.29 -7.83 10.05
N TYR A 45 3.14 -8.34 10.96
CA TYR A 45 2.69 -9.14 12.10
C TYR A 45 1.70 -8.37 13.00
N LYS A 46 1.92 -7.06 13.22
CA LYS A 46 1.03 -6.22 14.04
C LYS A 46 -0.16 -5.66 13.24
N THR A 47 0.10 -5.22 12.03
CA THR A 47 -0.92 -4.55 11.20
C THR A 47 -1.83 -5.54 10.48
N GLN A 48 -1.35 -6.77 10.28
CA GLN A 48 -1.97 -7.82 9.48
C GLN A 48 -2.28 -7.38 8.03
N VAL A 49 -1.55 -6.37 7.55
CA VAL A 49 -1.66 -5.85 6.19
C VAL A 49 -0.36 -6.16 5.45
N PRO A 50 -0.37 -7.12 4.50
CA PRO A 50 0.77 -7.36 3.62
C PRO A 50 0.96 -6.20 2.65
N LEU A 51 2.12 -6.15 2.00
CA LEU A 51 2.38 -5.18 0.95
C LEU A 51 1.57 -5.57 -0.31
N TYR A 52 0.50 -4.83 -0.59
CA TYR A 52 -0.26 -4.95 -1.83
C TYR A 52 0.21 -3.90 -2.84
N LEU A 53 0.29 -4.31 -4.11
CA LEU A 53 0.62 -3.40 -5.20
C LEU A 53 -0.63 -3.15 -6.03
N SER A 54 -1.01 -1.88 -6.18
CA SER A 54 -2.16 -1.49 -6.99
C SER A 54 -1.91 -1.77 -8.47
N SER A 55 -2.88 -2.43 -9.12
CA SER A 55 -2.82 -2.77 -10.55
C SER A 55 -3.10 -1.57 -11.46
N LYS A 56 -2.84 -1.73 -12.76
CA LYS A 56 -3.21 -0.72 -13.76
C LYS A 56 -4.72 -0.50 -13.86
N SER A 57 -5.52 -1.54 -13.61
CA SER A 57 -6.99 -1.43 -13.59
C SER A 57 -7.49 -0.55 -12.44
N VAL A 58 -6.90 -0.66 -11.26
CA VAL A 58 -7.20 0.22 -10.11
C VAL A 58 -6.91 1.69 -10.44
N ASN A 59 -5.76 1.95 -11.08
CA ASN A 59 -5.45 3.32 -11.54
C ASN A 59 -6.51 3.85 -12.53
N ALA A 60 -6.97 3.03 -13.48
CA ALA A 60 -8.01 3.41 -14.43
C ALA A 60 -9.35 3.67 -13.72
N ALA A 61 -9.75 2.81 -12.78
CA ALA A 61 -10.97 2.98 -12.00
C ALA A 61 -10.95 4.26 -11.15
N LEU A 62 -9.84 4.52 -10.46
CA LEU A 62 -9.71 5.73 -9.64
C LEU A 62 -9.84 7.02 -10.46
N LYS A 63 -9.31 7.04 -11.69
CA LYS A 63 -9.47 8.19 -12.60
C LYS A 63 -10.93 8.56 -12.89
N THR A 64 -11.84 7.59 -12.87
CA THR A 64 -13.27 7.83 -13.12
C THR A 64 -14.05 8.29 -11.89
N VAL A 65 -13.44 8.20 -10.70
CA VAL A 65 -14.09 8.53 -9.41
C VAL A 65 -13.55 9.84 -8.83
N LEU A 66 -12.29 10.16 -9.12
CA LEU A 66 -11.65 11.36 -8.60
C LEU A 66 -12.24 12.63 -9.24
N PRO A 67 -12.30 13.75 -8.50
CA PRO A 67 -12.80 15.01 -9.02
C PRO A 67 -12.01 15.50 -10.24
N GLU A 68 -12.71 15.78 -11.33
CA GLU A 68 -12.10 16.37 -12.54
C GLU A 68 -11.88 17.86 -12.41
N GLN A 69 -12.72 18.56 -11.62
CA GLN A 69 -12.69 20.00 -11.43
C GLN A 69 -12.48 20.34 -9.95
N GLY A 70 -11.87 21.50 -9.71
CA GLY A 70 -11.55 21.99 -8.37
C GLY A 70 -10.30 21.30 -7.78
N GLN A 71 -9.74 21.90 -6.75
CA GLN A 71 -8.65 21.29 -6.00
C GLN A 71 -9.19 20.26 -5.01
N PHE A 72 -8.50 19.13 -4.88
CA PHE A 72 -8.84 18.10 -3.91
C PHE A 72 -7.57 17.51 -3.27
N SER A 73 -7.73 16.97 -2.09
CA SER A 73 -6.70 16.28 -1.34
C SER A 73 -7.01 14.77 -1.29
N PHE A 74 -6.03 13.96 -1.71
CA PHE A 74 -6.12 12.51 -1.74
C PHE A 74 -5.08 11.91 -0.79
N VAL A 75 -5.46 10.94 0.04
CA VAL A 75 -4.51 10.18 0.86
C VAL A 75 -4.62 8.68 0.59
N ASP A 76 -3.45 8.04 0.40
CA ASP A 76 -3.29 6.59 0.27
C ASP A 76 -2.77 6.02 1.61
N LEU A 77 -3.61 5.20 2.26
CA LEU A 77 -3.31 4.56 3.53
C LEU A 77 -2.55 3.24 3.30
N GLY A 78 -1.26 3.22 3.65
CA GLY A 78 -0.37 2.12 3.29
C GLY A 78 0.11 2.23 1.85
N SER A 79 0.66 3.40 1.49
CA SER A 79 0.99 3.75 0.09
C SER A 79 2.11 2.90 -0.53
N GLY A 80 2.74 2.00 0.25
CA GLY A 80 3.80 1.13 -0.22
C GLY A 80 4.94 1.89 -0.89
N CYS A 81 5.32 1.46 -2.09
CA CYS A 81 6.37 2.10 -2.89
C CYS A 81 5.88 3.33 -3.70
N GLY A 82 4.67 3.84 -3.46
CA GLY A 82 4.15 5.08 -4.04
C GLY A 82 3.80 5.01 -5.53
N GLY A 83 3.68 3.82 -6.10
CA GLY A 83 3.40 3.67 -7.54
C GLY A 83 2.05 4.24 -7.95
N LEU A 84 1.01 3.99 -7.16
CA LEU A 84 -0.34 4.53 -7.37
C LEU A 84 -0.32 6.06 -7.34
N LEU A 85 0.24 6.65 -6.29
CA LEU A 85 0.26 8.09 -6.09
C LEU A 85 0.95 8.84 -7.22
N ASN A 86 2.13 8.38 -7.64
CA ASN A 86 2.85 9.00 -8.75
C ASN A 86 2.05 8.94 -10.07
N ASN A 87 1.37 7.81 -10.33
CA ASN A 87 0.53 7.67 -11.51
C ASN A 87 -0.70 8.59 -11.47
N LEU A 88 -1.34 8.72 -10.31
CA LEU A 88 -2.48 9.63 -10.16
C LEU A 88 -2.06 11.09 -10.25
N ALA A 89 -0.98 11.47 -9.58
CA ALA A 89 -0.46 12.84 -9.60
C ALA A 89 -0.01 13.30 -11.00
N SER A 90 0.48 12.37 -11.83
CA SER A 90 0.87 12.69 -13.21
C SER A 90 -0.32 13.00 -14.14
N VAL A 91 -1.53 12.57 -13.76
CA VAL A 91 -2.75 12.72 -14.57
C VAL A 91 -3.68 13.78 -14.01
N HIS A 92 -3.75 13.90 -12.68
CA HIS A 92 -4.61 14.85 -11.98
C HIS A 92 -3.79 16.02 -11.43
N GLY A 93 -3.50 17.01 -12.25
CA GLY A 93 -2.74 18.19 -11.86
C GLY A 93 -3.45 19.09 -10.82
N ASN A 94 -4.76 18.89 -10.61
CA ASN A 94 -5.58 19.59 -9.62
C ASN A 94 -5.63 18.91 -8.25
N GLY A 95 -5.04 17.70 -8.10
CA GLY A 95 -4.99 16.95 -6.85
C GLY A 95 -3.71 17.19 -6.05
N ILE A 96 -3.83 17.23 -4.72
CA ILE A 96 -2.69 17.14 -3.79
C ILE A 96 -2.68 15.73 -3.22
N PHE A 97 -1.62 14.97 -3.50
CA PHE A 97 -1.52 13.56 -3.16
C PHE A 97 -0.63 13.32 -1.95
N TYR A 98 -1.17 12.60 -0.98
CA TYR A 98 -0.48 12.21 0.25
C TYR A 98 -0.35 10.69 0.32
N GLY A 99 0.79 10.19 0.76
CA GLY A 99 1.02 8.78 1.05
C GLY A 99 1.47 8.60 2.49
N ILE A 100 0.87 7.67 3.19
CA ILE A 100 1.28 7.30 4.55
C ILE A 100 1.71 5.85 4.50
N GLU A 101 2.97 5.58 4.86
CA GLU A 101 3.54 4.23 4.85
C GLU A 101 4.26 3.93 6.15
N SER A 102 3.94 2.80 6.75
CA SER A 102 4.51 2.39 8.04
C SER A 102 5.80 1.57 7.91
N ALA A 103 5.98 0.85 6.80
CA ALA A 103 7.16 0.04 6.54
C ALA A 103 8.32 0.93 6.05
N PRO A 104 9.51 0.84 6.68
CA PRO A 104 10.61 1.76 6.40
C PRO A 104 11.12 1.69 4.96
N LEU A 105 11.34 0.50 4.42
CA LEU A 105 11.92 0.33 3.10
C LEU A 105 10.96 0.74 1.98
N PRO A 106 9.66 0.33 1.95
CA PRO A 106 8.69 0.85 1.00
C PRO A 106 8.55 2.37 1.05
N CYS A 107 8.52 2.97 2.25
CA CYS A 107 8.47 4.42 2.41
C CYS A 107 9.70 5.11 1.80
N LEU A 108 10.91 4.59 2.03
CA LEU A 108 12.13 5.11 1.43
C LEU A 108 12.09 5.04 -0.09
N ILE A 109 11.69 3.88 -0.65
CA ILE A 109 11.53 3.70 -2.11
C ILE A 109 10.52 4.70 -2.66
N SER A 110 9.39 4.91 -1.98
CA SER A 110 8.36 5.87 -2.37
C SER A 110 8.91 7.30 -2.41
N LYS A 111 9.69 7.71 -1.40
CA LYS A 111 10.33 9.03 -1.36
C LYS A 111 11.35 9.21 -2.48
N LEU A 112 12.21 8.23 -2.72
CA LEU A 112 13.18 8.27 -3.80
C LEU A 112 12.50 8.33 -5.17
N ARG A 113 11.44 7.53 -5.39
CA ARG A 113 10.65 7.58 -6.62
C ARG A 113 10.02 8.95 -6.82
N ASN A 114 9.47 9.55 -5.76
CA ASN A 114 8.87 10.88 -5.83
C ASN A 114 9.88 11.98 -6.18
N MET A 115 11.14 11.84 -5.75
CA MET A 115 12.22 12.77 -6.12
C MET A 115 12.62 12.66 -7.60
N LEU A 116 12.50 11.46 -8.19
CA LEU A 116 12.82 11.21 -9.58
C LEU A 116 11.69 11.58 -10.54
N HIS A 117 10.46 11.69 -10.04
CA HIS A 117 9.29 12.13 -10.80
C HIS A 117 8.97 13.58 -10.46
N VAL A 118 8.49 14.34 -11.46
CA VAL A 118 8.07 15.75 -11.29
C VAL A 118 6.77 15.87 -10.46
N SER A 119 6.23 14.75 -10.00
CA SER A 119 5.00 14.71 -9.21
C SER A 119 5.24 15.11 -7.76
N SER A 120 4.50 16.11 -7.28
CA SER A 120 4.60 16.65 -5.91
C SER A 120 3.77 15.85 -4.88
N CYS A 121 3.98 14.53 -4.81
CA CYS A 121 3.35 13.72 -3.77
C CYS A 121 4.05 13.95 -2.41
N LYS A 122 3.27 14.04 -1.34
CA LYS A 122 3.78 14.19 0.03
C LYS A 122 3.79 12.83 0.73
N ILE A 123 4.98 12.23 0.85
CA ILE A 123 5.13 10.91 1.46
C ILE A 123 5.58 11.04 2.91
N SER A 124 4.78 10.48 3.82
CA SER A 124 5.04 10.46 5.25
C SER A 124 5.31 9.04 5.74
N TRP A 125 6.33 8.87 6.57
CA TRP A 125 6.56 7.64 7.29
C TRP A 125 5.77 7.68 8.61
N GLY A 126 4.88 6.72 8.80
CA GLY A 126 4.07 6.69 10.01
C GLY A 126 2.94 5.68 9.96
N ASP A 127 2.19 5.65 11.06
CA ASP A 127 0.99 4.85 11.19
C ASP A 127 -0.23 5.71 10.85
N PHE A 128 -0.99 5.35 9.82
CA PHE A 128 -2.14 6.12 9.36
C PHE A 128 -3.24 6.26 10.44
N TRP A 129 -3.27 5.41 11.45
CA TRP A 129 -4.18 5.55 12.58
C TRP A 129 -4.01 6.86 13.36
N GLN A 130 -2.80 7.45 13.30
CA GLN A 130 -2.48 8.71 14.00
C GLN A 130 -2.79 9.96 13.16
N TYR A 131 -3.18 9.80 11.90
CA TYR A 131 -3.50 10.91 11.01
C TYR A 131 -4.98 11.26 11.06
N ASP A 132 -5.27 12.55 11.00
CA ASP A 132 -6.63 13.10 10.99
C ASP A 132 -7.20 13.06 9.57
N PHE A 133 -8.26 12.27 9.38
CA PHE A 133 -8.90 12.08 8.08
C PHE A 133 -9.75 13.27 7.64
N SER A 134 -10.08 14.20 8.54
CA SER A 134 -10.82 15.42 8.19
C SER A 134 -10.09 16.33 7.20
N LYS A 135 -8.77 16.15 7.06
CA LYS A 135 -7.90 16.94 6.18
C LYS A 135 -7.97 16.53 4.72
N TYR A 136 -8.62 15.40 4.40
CA TYR A 136 -8.61 14.82 3.07
C TYR A 136 -10.01 14.76 2.48
N ASP A 137 -10.11 15.03 1.18
CA ASP A 137 -11.36 14.91 0.43
C ASP A 137 -11.57 13.47 -0.04
N VAL A 138 -10.47 12.74 -0.28
CA VAL A 138 -10.49 11.33 -0.67
C VAL A 138 -9.51 10.54 0.19
N VAL A 139 -10.02 9.54 0.87
CA VAL A 139 -9.23 8.56 1.63
C VAL A 139 -9.29 7.23 0.89
N TYR A 140 -8.15 6.75 0.44
CA TYR A 140 -8.02 5.47 -0.27
C TYR A 140 -7.32 4.44 0.60
N ALA A 141 -7.83 3.21 0.58
CA ALA A 141 -7.29 2.09 1.32
C ALA A 141 -7.22 0.82 0.47
N TYR A 142 -6.02 0.23 0.36
CA TYR A 142 -5.81 -1.12 -0.13
C TYR A 142 -5.14 -1.93 0.97
N LEU A 143 -5.93 -2.30 1.96
CA LEU A 143 -5.49 -2.98 3.17
C LEU A 143 -5.95 -4.45 3.14
N SER A 144 -5.81 -5.19 4.26
CA SER A 144 -6.43 -6.50 4.47
C SER A 144 -7.86 -6.36 5.02
N PRO A 145 -8.65 -7.44 5.11
CA PRO A 145 -9.98 -7.39 5.71
C PRO A 145 -9.97 -6.97 7.18
N VAL A 146 -8.88 -7.27 7.90
CA VAL A 146 -8.80 -7.13 9.36
C VAL A 146 -9.03 -5.69 9.85
N PRO A 147 -8.36 -4.65 9.33
CA PRO A 147 -8.54 -3.29 9.82
C PRO A 147 -9.81 -2.60 9.30
N MET A 148 -10.60 -3.19 8.38
CA MET A 148 -11.64 -2.49 7.64
C MET A 148 -12.76 -1.94 8.54
N GLU A 149 -13.18 -2.67 9.56
CA GLU A 149 -14.19 -2.20 10.51
C GLU A 149 -13.69 -1.00 11.34
N SER A 150 -12.45 -1.07 11.81
CA SER A 150 -11.82 0.03 12.56
C SER A 150 -11.57 1.24 11.66
N LEU A 151 -11.21 1.02 10.40
CA LEU A 151 -11.07 2.07 9.40
C LEU A 151 -12.38 2.81 9.19
N TRP A 152 -13.49 2.06 9.05
CA TRP A 152 -14.82 2.66 8.91
C TRP A 152 -15.20 3.51 10.11
N ARG A 153 -14.99 3.00 11.34
CA ARG A 153 -15.29 3.78 12.56
C ARG A 153 -14.50 5.09 12.61
N LYS A 154 -13.23 5.06 12.23
CA LYS A 154 -12.40 6.27 12.18
C LYS A 154 -12.86 7.21 11.07
N ALA A 155 -13.09 6.71 9.87
CA ALA A 155 -13.55 7.49 8.73
C ALA A 155 -14.89 8.16 8.99
N SER A 156 -15.88 7.42 9.53
CA SER A 156 -17.21 7.95 9.87
C SER A 156 -17.17 9.06 10.92
N LYS A 157 -16.18 9.01 11.82
CA LYS A 157 -16.03 10.01 12.90
C LYS A 157 -15.30 11.27 12.43
N GLU A 158 -14.31 11.11 11.54
CA GLU A 158 -13.37 12.18 11.22
C GLU A 158 -13.60 12.82 9.86
N MET A 159 -14.05 12.05 8.86
CA MET A 159 -14.19 12.56 7.49
C MET A 159 -15.32 13.58 7.39
N ARG A 160 -15.09 14.60 6.56
CA ARG A 160 -16.09 15.64 6.34
C ARG A 160 -17.25 15.14 5.48
N PRO A 161 -18.48 15.67 5.65
CA PRO A 161 -19.56 15.40 4.73
C PRO A 161 -19.15 15.71 3.27
N GLY A 162 -19.45 14.78 2.36
CA GLY A 162 -19.11 14.90 0.94
C GLY A 162 -17.72 14.35 0.56
N SER A 163 -16.88 14.00 1.55
CA SER A 163 -15.62 13.31 1.25
C SER A 163 -15.83 11.83 0.92
N LEU A 164 -14.87 11.22 0.24
CA LEU A 164 -14.96 9.84 -0.26
C LEU A 164 -14.01 8.92 0.49
N LEU A 165 -14.54 7.82 1.04
CA LEU A 165 -13.73 6.67 1.45
C LEU A 165 -13.77 5.61 0.33
N ILE A 166 -12.62 5.27 -0.21
CA ILE A 166 -12.48 4.29 -1.29
C ILE A 166 -11.71 3.08 -0.74
N SER A 167 -12.35 1.91 -0.75
CA SER A 167 -11.71 0.65 -0.41
C SER A 167 -11.47 -0.18 -1.67
N ASN A 168 -10.23 -0.60 -1.87
CA ASN A 168 -9.90 -1.51 -2.96
C ASN A 168 -9.98 -2.96 -2.49
N THR A 169 -10.72 -3.80 -3.23
CA THR A 169 -10.87 -5.25 -3.05
C THR A 169 -11.65 -5.65 -1.80
N PHE A 170 -11.39 -5.06 -0.63
CA PHE A 170 -11.96 -5.51 0.63
C PHE A 170 -13.16 -4.67 1.03
N ILE A 171 -14.29 -5.34 1.25
CA ILE A 171 -15.51 -4.70 1.72
C ILE A 171 -15.42 -4.30 3.19
N ILE A 172 -16.16 -3.28 3.57
CA ILE A 172 -16.36 -2.91 4.97
C ILE A 172 -17.53 -3.72 5.50
N PRO A 173 -17.34 -4.54 6.56
CA PRO A 173 -18.42 -5.37 7.10
C PRO A 173 -19.66 -4.55 7.48
N GLY A 174 -20.83 -4.99 7.04
CA GLY A 174 -22.10 -4.35 7.37
C GLY A 174 -22.39 -3.01 6.69
N ILE A 175 -21.52 -2.57 5.76
CA ILE A 175 -21.70 -1.31 5.02
C ILE A 175 -21.88 -1.60 3.54
N THR A 176 -23.00 -1.14 2.99
CA THR A 176 -23.25 -1.19 1.54
C THR A 176 -22.52 -0.03 0.86
N PRO A 177 -21.66 -0.28 -0.13
CA PRO A 177 -20.96 0.79 -0.82
C PRO A 177 -21.96 1.61 -1.66
N TYR A 178 -21.76 2.92 -1.73
CA TYR A 178 -22.54 3.79 -2.61
C TYR A 178 -22.33 3.44 -4.10
N LYS A 179 -21.09 3.05 -4.46
CA LYS A 179 -20.73 2.65 -5.82
C LYS A 179 -19.64 1.56 -5.77
N SER A 180 -19.75 0.58 -6.66
CA SER A 180 -18.71 -0.43 -6.93
C SER A 180 -18.29 -0.35 -8.39
N ILE A 181 -16.99 -0.51 -8.66
CA ILE A 181 -16.39 -0.40 -10.00
C ILE A 181 -15.54 -1.64 -10.26
#